data_9e5f79d10fd42327625472979b0c6147
#
_entry.id   9e5f79d10fd42327625472979b0c6147
#
_cell.length_a   1.000
_cell.length_b   1.000
_cell.length_c   1.000
_cell.angle_alpha   90.00
_cell.angle_beta   90.00
_cell.angle_gamma   90.00
#
_symmetry.space_group_name_H-M   'P 1'
#
loop_
_entity.id
_entity.type
_entity.pdbx_description
1 polymer ?
#
loop_
_entity_poly.entity_id
_entity_poly.type
_entity_poly.pdbx_seq_one_letter_code
_entity_poly.pdbx_strand_id
1 'polypeptide(L)'
;KIDPTKKYVNNHYHPKEAEFISINQYFIDKKVNYSAIGMQAHMQTDYGVLSETDLWNLLEDYSKFEKEIHFTEITVTSSKRFKDWEEHKIYLKKRDDLRNQGKDLNLESLDEYEIYQADYLRDFFTLAFSHPDLTSITIWNLTDLNAWRGHAGGILDKELNPKKSFYALKKLIKEDWSTKTEIIQKVKKPIVFNGFYGDYLGEVTIDGIKYNFSFNHSAGNNEAIKVIIQ
;
A
#
# COMPACT_ATOMS: atom_id res chain seq x y z
N LYS A 1 24.42 19.80 2.26
CA LYS A 1 23.59 20.43 1.21
C LYS A 1 22.49 19.44 0.85
N ILE A 2 21.24 19.87 0.91
CA ILE A 2 20.08 19.07 0.46
C ILE A 2 20.09 19.11 -1.08
N ASP A 3 19.96 17.96 -1.72
CA ASP A 3 19.87 17.86 -3.18
C ASP A 3 18.45 18.28 -3.63
N PRO A 4 18.28 19.41 -4.33
CA PRO A 4 16.95 19.90 -4.70
C PRO A 4 16.28 19.05 -5.79
N THR A 5 16.99 18.11 -6.41
CA THR A 5 16.44 17.23 -7.44
C THR A 5 15.76 15.99 -6.86
N LYS A 6 15.91 15.74 -5.57
CA LYS A 6 15.33 14.57 -4.88
C LYS A 6 13.99 14.90 -4.26
N LYS A 7 13.14 13.87 -4.22
CA LYS A 7 11.92 13.89 -3.40
C LYS A 7 12.24 13.48 -1.97
N TYR A 8 11.75 14.24 -1.00
CA TYR A 8 11.95 13.97 0.42
C TYR A 8 10.62 13.61 1.07
N VAL A 9 10.64 12.60 1.93
CA VAL A 9 9.47 12.14 2.67
C VAL A 9 9.68 12.45 4.16
N ASN A 10 8.76 13.18 4.78
CA ASN A 10 8.69 13.32 6.23
C ASN A 10 7.96 12.11 6.80
N ASN A 11 8.67 11.17 7.43
CA ASN A 11 8.15 9.87 7.84
C ASN A 11 8.07 9.72 9.36
N HIS A 12 6.96 9.16 9.86
CA HIS A 12 6.75 8.95 11.30
C HIS A 12 6.07 7.60 11.58
N TYR A 13 6.42 7.01 12.74
CA TYR A 13 5.89 5.71 13.16
C TYR A 13 4.53 5.79 13.88
N HIS A 14 4.18 6.95 14.44
CA HIS A 14 2.89 7.22 15.09
C HIS A 14 2.11 8.32 14.36
N PRO A 15 1.47 8.01 13.23
CA PRO A 15 0.82 9.03 12.41
C PRO A 15 -0.41 9.68 13.07
N LYS A 16 -1.01 9.07 14.10
CA LYS A 16 -2.14 9.64 14.87
C LYS A 16 -1.71 10.65 15.94
N GLU A 17 -0.41 10.81 16.22
CA GLU A 17 0.04 11.75 17.24
C GLU A 17 -0.07 13.21 16.77
N ALA A 18 -0.64 14.05 17.60
CA ALA A 18 -0.77 15.48 17.35
C ALA A 18 0.58 16.16 17.08
N GLU A 19 1.67 15.62 17.62
CA GLU A 19 3.03 16.10 17.38
C GLU A 19 3.41 15.98 15.90
N PHE A 20 3.10 14.86 15.24
CA PHE A 20 3.43 14.70 13.83
C PHE A 20 2.61 15.63 12.93
N ILE A 21 1.35 15.87 13.27
CA ILE A 21 0.53 16.88 12.60
C ILE A 21 1.17 18.28 12.77
N SER A 22 1.59 18.60 13.98
CA SER A 22 2.24 19.90 14.28
C SER A 22 3.57 20.07 13.56
N ILE A 23 4.36 19.01 13.42
CA ILE A 23 5.63 19.03 12.66
C ILE A 23 5.35 19.31 11.18
N ASN A 24 4.35 18.66 10.57
CA ASN A 24 4.00 18.92 9.18
C ASN A 24 3.51 20.38 9.00
N GLN A 25 2.69 20.90 9.91
CA GLN A 25 2.28 22.30 9.86
C GLN A 25 3.50 23.24 9.97
N TYR A 26 4.42 22.97 10.90
CA TYR A 26 5.66 23.75 11.02
C TYR A 26 6.49 23.73 9.73
N PHE A 27 6.58 22.57 9.06
CA PHE A 27 7.31 22.46 7.78
C PHE A 27 6.65 23.29 6.68
N ILE A 28 5.31 23.30 6.60
CA ILE A 28 4.57 24.16 5.67
C ILE A 28 4.85 25.63 5.96
N ASP A 29 4.71 26.07 7.22
CA ASP A 29 4.92 27.46 7.64
C ASP A 29 6.35 27.96 7.35
N LYS A 30 7.34 27.07 7.52
CA LYS A 30 8.75 27.35 7.22
C LYS A 30 9.16 27.11 5.76
N LYS A 31 8.21 26.74 4.90
CA LYS A 31 8.45 26.44 3.50
C LYS A 31 9.57 25.40 3.29
N VAL A 32 9.62 24.39 4.17
CA VAL A 32 10.56 23.27 4.03
C VAL A 32 10.22 22.51 2.75
N ASN A 33 11.23 22.26 1.93
CA ASN A 33 11.03 21.49 0.70
C ASN A 33 10.96 19.99 1.02
N TYR A 34 9.75 19.44 1.08
CA TYR A 34 9.48 18.01 1.12
C TYR A 34 8.29 17.68 0.22
N SER A 35 8.26 16.45 -0.29
CA SER A 35 7.34 16.02 -1.34
C SER A 35 6.15 15.22 -0.78
N ALA A 36 6.39 14.43 0.24
CA ALA A 36 5.40 13.52 0.78
C ALA A 36 5.45 13.39 2.30
N ILE A 37 4.32 13.00 2.87
CA ILE A 37 4.16 12.62 4.27
C ILE A 37 4.12 11.11 4.34
N GLY A 38 5.04 10.50 5.08
CA GLY A 38 5.17 9.06 5.26
C GLY A 38 4.59 8.60 6.60
N MET A 39 3.83 7.53 6.57
CA MET A 39 3.23 6.88 7.73
C MET A 39 3.61 5.40 7.76
N GLN A 40 4.19 4.92 8.87
CA GLN A 40 4.66 3.53 8.94
C GLN A 40 3.52 2.51 9.00
N ALA A 41 2.52 2.70 9.82
CA ALA A 41 1.35 1.83 9.95
C ALA A 41 1.69 0.35 10.31
N HIS A 42 2.48 0.16 11.38
CA HIS A 42 2.73 -1.17 11.94
C HIS A 42 1.58 -1.62 12.83
N MET A 43 0.83 -2.63 12.39
CA MET A 43 -0.36 -3.15 13.08
C MET A 43 -0.07 -4.54 13.67
N GLN A 44 0.78 -4.58 14.68
CA GLN A 44 1.27 -5.81 15.33
C GLN A 44 0.51 -6.14 16.63
N THR A 45 -0.41 -5.27 17.04
CA THR A 45 -1.16 -5.37 18.29
C THR A 45 -2.62 -5.06 18.06
N ASP A 46 -3.50 -5.54 18.92
CA ASP A 46 -4.94 -5.30 18.78
C ASP A 46 -5.30 -3.81 18.90
N TYR A 47 -4.55 -3.06 19.73
CA TYR A 47 -4.76 -1.62 19.92
C TYR A 47 -4.17 -0.74 18.81
N GLY A 48 -3.29 -1.29 17.97
CA GLY A 48 -2.61 -0.56 16.89
C GLY A 48 -3.28 -0.70 15.52
N VAL A 49 -4.37 -1.44 15.43
CA VAL A 49 -5.09 -1.65 14.17
C VAL A 49 -5.92 -0.42 13.84
N LEU A 50 -5.83 0.05 12.61
CA LEU A 50 -6.66 1.12 12.08
C LEU A 50 -8.00 0.53 11.63
N SER A 51 -9.12 1.04 12.17
CA SER A 51 -10.43 0.80 11.55
C SER A 51 -10.51 1.50 10.19
N GLU A 52 -11.44 1.11 9.33
CA GLU A 52 -11.67 1.78 8.05
C GLU A 52 -11.96 3.28 8.24
N THR A 53 -12.77 3.63 9.22
CA THR A 53 -13.06 5.03 9.57
C THR A 53 -11.81 5.76 10.04
N ASP A 54 -11.00 5.15 10.90
CA ASP A 54 -9.75 5.75 11.36
C ASP A 54 -8.75 5.94 10.22
N LEU A 55 -8.66 4.96 9.30
CA LEU A 55 -7.80 5.05 8.13
C LEU A 55 -8.22 6.22 7.23
N TRP A 56 -9.52 6.32 6.94
CA TRP A 56 -10.04 7.41 6.11
C TRP A 56 -9.79 8.78 6.76
N ASN A 57 -10.17 8.93 8.03
CA ASN A 57 -9.94 10.18 8.77
C ASN A 57 -8.46 10.57 8.83
N LEU A 58 -7.58 9.58 8.98
CA LEU A 58 -6.14 9.81 8.96
C LEU A 58 -5.67 10.38 7.61
N LEU A 59 -6.15 9.82 6.50
CA LEU A 59 -5.83 10.31 5.17
C LEU A 59 -6.36 11.73 4.95
N GLU A 60 -7.61 12.01 5.33
CA GLU A 60 -8.22 13.34 5.27
C GLU A 60 -7.46 14.39 6.11
N ASP A 61 -6.96 13.99 7.30
CA ASP A 61 -6.21 14.90 8.15
C ASP A 61 -4.86 15.29 7.55
N TYR A 62 -4.19 14.38 6.84
CA TYR A 62 -2.92 14.68 6.17
C TYR A 62 -3.09 15.28 4.78
N SER A 63 -4.20 15.07 4.12
CA SER A 63 -4.55 15.67 2.83
C SER A 63 -4.56 17.21 2.89
N LYS A 64 -4.90 17.77 4.05
CA LYS A 64 -4.90 19.22 4.32
C LYS A 64 -3.55 19.91 4.09
N PHE A 65 -2.45 19.14 4.08
CA PHE A 65 -1.10 19.65 3.83
C PHE A 65 -0.74 19.74 2.34
N GLU A 66 -1.62 19.30 1.44
CA GLU A 66 -1.40 19.33 -0.01
C GLU A 66 -0.08 18.64 -0.42
N LYS A 67 0.21 17.49 0.20
CA LYS A 67 1.37 16.66 -0.06
C LYS A 67 0.94 15.24 -0.43
N GLU A 68 1.77 14.56 -1.24
CA GLU A 68 1.59 13.12 -1.45
C GLU A 68 1.59 12.40 -0.09
N ILE A 69 0.74 11.40 0.07
CA ILE A 69 0.69 10.55 1.27
C ILE A 69 1.26 9.18 0.91
N HIS A 70 2.15 8.68 1.75
CA HIS A 70 2.77 7.36 1.59
C HIS A 70 2.54 6.50 2.85
N PHE A 71 2.05 5.30 2.70
CA PHE A 71 2.25 4.26 3.71
C PHE A 71 3.59 3.58 3.45
N THR A 72 4.55 3.78 4.36
CA THR A 72 5.94 3.42 4.12
C THR A 72 6.32 2.04 4.64
N GLU A 73 5.58 1.49 5.62
CA GLU A 73 6.00 0.30 6.35
C GLU A 73 4.81 -0.52 6.88
N ILE A 74 3.81 -0.80 6.05
CA ILE A 74 2.64 -1.55 6.53
C ILE A 74 3.03 -2.94 6.99
N THR A 75 2.68 -3.27 8.23
CA THR A 75 2.77 -4.62 8.77
C THR A 75 1.44 -5.01 9.39
N VAL A 76 0.83 -6.07 8.90
CA VAL A 76 -0.30 -6.75 9.54
C VAL A 76 0.12 -8.17 9.85
N THR A 77 -0.02 -8.61 11.10
CA THR A 77 0.48 -9.91 11.50
C THR A 77 -0.54 -11.02 11.29
N SER A 78 -0.08 -12.19 10.89
CA SER A 78 -0.82 -13.46 10.86
C SER A 78 -0.52 -14.35 12.06
N SER A 79 0.20 -13.84 13.06
CA SER A 79 0.40 -14.46 14.34
C SER A 79 -0.56 -13.90 15.37
N LYS A 80 -0.65 -14.58 16.53
CA LYS A 80 -1.37 -14.03 17.68
C LYS A 80 -0.89 -12.59 17.96
N ARG A 81 -1.83 -11.67 18.10
CA ARG A 81 -1.57 -10.26 18.44
C ARG A 81 -1.57 -10.07 19.96
N PHE A 82 -0.93 -9.01 20.40
CA PHE A 82 -0.87 -8.65 21.81
C PHE A 82 -2.05 -7.74 22.17
N LYS A 83 -2.64 -7.99 23.32
CA LYS A 83 -3.77 -7.23 23.83
C LYS A 83 -3.43 -5.76 24.05
N ASP A 84 -2.24 -5.50 24.60
CA ASP A 84 -1.76 -4.17 24.92
C ASP A 84 -0.24 -4.05 24.81
N TRP A 85 0.26 -2.84 25.02
CA TRP A 85 1.69 -2.56 24.95
C TRP A 85 2.49 -3.27 26.06
N GLU A 86 1.90 -3.52 27.24
CA GLU A 86 2.59 -4.18 28.33
C GLU A 86 2.86 -5.65 28.01
N GLU A 87 1.85 -6.36 27.47
CA GLU A 87 2.02 -7.73 27.00
C GLU A 87 3.07 -7.82 25.89
N HIS A 88 3.04 -6.88 24.96
CA HIS A 88 4.01 -6.80 23.87
C HIS A 88 5.43 -6.55 24.38
N LYS A 89 5.64 -5.63 25.32
CA LYS A 89 6.97 -5.39 25.94
C LYS A 89 7.54 -6.65 26.61
N ILE A 90 6.70 -7.41 27.31
CA ILE A 90 7.11 -8.67 27.93
C ILE A 90 7.63 -9.65 26.88
N TYR A 91 6.89 -9.80 25.78
CA TYR A 91 7.33 -10.63 24.66
C TYR A 91 8.66 -10.15 24.05
N LEU A 92 8.76 -8.85 23.73
CA LEU A 92 9.98 -8.27 23.14
C LEU A 92 11.19 -8.51 24.04
N LYS A 93 11.07 -8.27 25.35
CA LYS A 93 12.13 -8.52 26.30
C LYS A 93 12.56 -9.99 26.30
N LYS A 94 11.60 -10.91 26.39
CA LYS A 94 11.88 -12.36 26.36
C LYS A 94 12.57 -12.76 25.06
N ARG A 95 12.15 -12.20 23.94
CA ARG A 95 12.76 -12.44 22.63
C ARG A 95 14.21 -11.95 22.61
N ASP A 96 14.46 -10.74 23.10
CA ASP A 96 15.82 -10.16 23.12
C ASP A 96 16.75 -10.95 24.04
N ASP A 97 16.26 -11.38 25.21
CA ASP A 97 17.01 -12.25 26.13
C ASP A 97 17.40 -13.59 25.48
N LEU A 98 16.51 -14.18 24.69
CA LEU A 98 16.78 -15.44 23.95
C LEU A 98 17.74 -15.22 22.79
N ARG A 99 17.61 -14.12 22.04
CA ARG A 99 18.54 -13.78 20.97
C ARG A 99 19.97 -13.57 21.47
N ASN A 100 20.14 -12.95 22.63
CA ASN A 100 21.44 -12.82 23.29
C ASN A 100 22.06 -14.18 23.67
N GLN A 101 21.25 -15.25 23.72
CA GLN A 101 21.68 -16.62 23.93
C GLN A 101 21.82 -17.42 22.61
N GLY A 102 21.71 -16.76 21.46
CA GLY A 102 21.75 -17.41 20.14
C GLY A 102 20.47 -18.19 19.79
N LYS A 103 19.35 -17.91 20.47
CA LYS A 103 18.04 -18.53 20.21
C LYS A 103 17.07 -17.55 19.63
N ASP A 104 16.22 -18.01 18.72
CA ASP A 104 15.11 -17.21 18.20
C ASP A 104 13.81 -17.50 18.95
N LEU A 105 13.03 -16.45 19.14
CA LEU A 105 11.65 -16.54 19.57
C LEU A 105 10.80 -15.75 18.54
N ASN A 106 10.27 -16.49 17.58
CA ASN A 106 9.39 -15.95 16.57
C ASN A 106 7.98 -16.48 16.78
N LEU A 107 6.99 -15.64 16.53
CA LEU A 107 5.59 -16.04 16.53
C LEU A 107 5.27 -16.71 15.20
N GLU A 108 4.65 -17.86 15.26
CA GLU A 108 4.23 -18.57 14.06
C GLU A 108 2.94 -17.99 13.48
N SER A 109 2.82 -18.08 12.18
CA SER A 109 1.57 -17.80 11.47
C SER A 109 0.52 -18.85 11.84
N LEU A 110 -0.70 -18.41 12.08
CA LEU A 110 -1.85 -19.26 12.41
C LEU A 110 -2.94 -19.04 11.36
N ASP A 111 -3.60 -20.10 10.99
CA ASP A 111 -4.59 -20.12 9.88
C ASP A 111 -5.70 -19.06 10.03
N GLU A 112 -6.23 -18.90 11.24
CA GLU A 112 -7.24 -17.89 11.55
C GLU A 112 -6.72 -16.46 11.40
N TYR A 113 -5.47 -16.21 11.79
CA TYR A 113 -4.85 -14.90 11.64
C TYR A 113 -4.34 -14.65 10.22
N GLU A 114 -4.04 -15.68 9.44
CA GLU A 114 -3.79 -15.49 8.00
C GLU A 114 -5.03 -15.05 7.24
N ILE A 115 -6.19 -15.58 7.58
CA ILE A 115 -7.46 -15.13 7.01
C ILE A 115 -7.67 -13.66 7.36
N TYR A 116 -7.51 -13.31 8.64
CA TYR A 116 -7.62 -11.93 9.09
C TYR A 116 -6.62 -11.00 8.37
N GLN A 117 -5.34 -11.40 8.27
CA GLN A 117 -4.31 -10.63 7.57
C GLN A 117 -4.69 -10.38 6.10
N ALA A 118 -5.19 -11.41 5.44
CA ALA A 118 -5.59 -11.32 4.03
C ALA A 118 -6.78 -10.37 3.82
N ASP A 119 -7.82 -10.50 4.64
CA ASP A 119 -9.01 -9.65 4.57
C ASP A 119 -8.68 -8.20 4.92
N TYR A 120 -7.95 -7.99 6.01
CA TYR A 120 -7.57 -6.65 6.45
C TYR A 120 -6.67 -5.94 5.42
N LEU A 121 -5.66 -6.62 4.86
CA LEU A 121 -4.80 -6.02 3.83
C LEU A 121 -5.58 -5.71 2.55
N ARG A 122 -6.50 -6.59 2.12
CA ARG A 122 -7.39 -6.31 0.98
C ARG A 122 -8.19 -5.02 1.22
N ASP A 123 -8.83 -4.90 2.37
CA ASP A 123 -9.72 -3.78 2.68
C ASP A 123 -8.92 -2.49 2.89
N PHE A 124 -7.79 -2.57 3.60
CA PHE A 124 -6.85 -1.46 3.77
C PHE A 124 -6.35 -0.92 2.43
N PHE A 125 -5.87 -1.82 1.55
CA PHE A 125 -5.38 -1.42 0.22
C PHE A 125 -6.50 -0.82 -0.63
N THR A 126 -7.71 -1.38 -0.58
CA THR A 126 -8.84 -0.88 -1.34
C THR A 126 -9.24 0.52 -0.91
N LEU A 127 -9.36 0.75 0.41
CA LEU A 127 -9.69 2.06 0.95
C LEU A 127 -8.59 3.08 0.67
N ALA A 128 -7.35 2.72 0.93
CA ALA A 128 -6.20 3.58 0.70
C ALA A 128 -6.05 3.95 -0.78
N PHE A 129 -6.18 3.00 -1.70
CA PHE A 129 -6.13 3.24 -3.15
C PHE A 129 -7.25 4.17 -3.64
N SER A 130 -8.38 4.22 -2.95
CA SER A 130 -9.49 5.11 -3.34
C SER A 130 -9.24 6.58 -2.97
N HIS A 131 -8.23 6.87 -2.13
CA HIS A 131 -7.93 8.24 -1.70
C HIS A 131 -6.98 8.94 -2.69
N PRO A 132 -7.34 10.14 -3.21
CA PRO A 132 -6.62 10.78 -4.31
C PRO A 132 -5.19 11.19 -3.97
N ASP A 133 -4.89 11.51 -2.72
CA ASP A 133 -3.57 11.98 -2.29
C ASP A 133 -2.62 10.86 -1.88
N LEU A 134 -3.13 9.61 -1.77
CA LEU A 134 -2.28 8.47 -1.50
C LEU A 134 -1.60 7.99 -2.78
N THR A 135 -0.28 8.02 -2.79
CA THR A 135 0.50 7.68 -3.98
C THR A 135 1.41 6.46 -3.80
N SER A 136 1.59 5.98 -2.57
CA SER A 136 2.45 4.83 -2.30
C SER A 136 2.00 4.01 -1.10
N ILE A 137 2.05 2.69 -1.25
CA ILE A 137 1.87 1.72 -0.17
C ILE A 137 3.03 0.72 -0.23
N THR A 138 3.80 0.64 0.86
CA THR A 138 4.92 -0.28 1.00
C THR A 138 4.66 -1.25 2.14
N ILE A 139 4.76 -2.55 1.86
CA ILE A 139 4.68 -3.61 2.87
C ILE A 139 6.05 -3.74 3.53
N TRP A 140 6.05 -3.77 4.86
CA TRP A 140 7.22 -4.09 5.67
C TRP A 140 7.22 -5.58 6.03
N ASN A 141 8.31 -6.27 5.77
CA ASN A 141 8.49 -7.73 5.76
C ASN A 141 7.80 -8.40 4.56
N LEU A 142 8.57 -8.72 3.55
CA LEU A 142 8.11 -9.56 2.45
C LEU A 142 7.80 -10.99 2.93
N THR A 143 8.61 -11.51 3.85
CA THR A 143 8.54 -12.86 4.37
C THR A 143 8.60 -12.87 5.91
N ASP A 144 8.11 -13.94 6.51
CA ASP A 144 8.23 -14.20 7.95
C ASP A 144 9.66 -14.64 8.35
N LEU A 145 10.51 -14.98 7.38
CA LEU A 145 11.92 -15.30 7.64
C LEU A 145 12.66 -14.06 8.15
N ASN A 146 13.19 -14.13 9.36
CA ASN A 146 13.85 -13.01 10.04
C ASN A 146 13.00 -11.75 10.16
N ALA A 147 11.69 -11.90 10.23
CA ALA A 147 10.77 -10.79 10.33
C ALA A 147 11.08 -9.88 11.53
N TRP A 148 10.90 -8.60 11.32
CA TRP A 148 11.14 -7.60 12.35
C TRP A 148 10.32 -7.87 13.60
N ARG A 149 10.95 -7.81 14.77
CA ARG A 149 10.36 -8.16 16.07
C ARG A 149 9.81 -9.59 16.18
N GLY A 150 10.13 -10.48 15.24
CA GLY A 150 9.71 -11.88 15.27
C GLY A 150 8.21 -12.11 15.07
N HIS A 151 7.49 -11.16 14.48
CA HIS A 151 6.09 -11.30 14.11
C HIS A 151 5.95 -11.93 12.73
N ALA A 152 4.95 -12.78 12.54
CA ALA A 152 4.60 -13.30 11.22
C ALA A 152 3.87 -12.21 10.39
N GLY A 153 4.61 -11.18 10.01
CA GLY A 153 4.09 -10.00 9.30
C GLY A 153 4.32 -10.01 7.78
N GLY A 154 4.98 -11.05 7.26
CA GLY A 154 5.19 -11.22 5.82
C GLY A 154 3.93 -11.64 5.07
N ILE A 155 3.94 -11.46 3.76
CA ILE A 155 2.96 -12.05 2.85
C ILE A 155 3.42 -13.39 2.29
N LEU A 156 4.69 -13.75 2.55
CA LEU A 156 5.25 -15.08 2.37
C LEU A 156 5.60 -15.64 3.76
N ASP A 157 5.52 -16.96 3.92
CA ASP A 157 5.97 -17.63 5.13
C ASP A 157 7.52 -17.65 5.23
N LYS A 158 8.06 -18.33 6.24
CA LYS A 158 9.51 -18.45 6.46
C LYS A 158 10.20 -19.36 5.43
N GLU A 159 9.48 -20.22 4.75
CA GLU A 159 9.92 -21.06 3.64
C GLU A 159 9.70 -20.39 2.27
N LEU A 160 9.26 -19.14 2.23
CA LEU A 160 8.94 -18.33 1.06
C LEU A 160 7.70 -18.81 0.28
N ASN A 161 6.83 -19.60 0.89
CA ASN A 161 5.55 -19.93 0.28
C ASN A 161 4.56 -18.77 0.43
N PRO A 162 3.75 -18.48 -0.60
CA PRO A 162 2.74 -17.44 -0.52
C PRO A 162 1.65 -17.74 0.50
N LYS A 163 1.38 -16.78 1.40
CA LYS A 163 0.29 -16.82 2.36
C LYS A 163 -1.03 -16.35 1.73
N LYS A 164 -2.14 -16.47 2.44
CA LYS A 164 -3.46 -16.01 1.96
C LYS A 164 -3.45 -14.53 1.56
N SER A 165 -2.72 -13.71 2.30
CA SER A 165 -2.56 -12.28 2.03
C SER A 165 -1.85 -11.97 0.71
N PHE A 166 -0.87 -12.80 0.31
CA PHE A 166 -0.24 -12.67 -1.02
C PHE A 166 -1.27 -12.84 -2.14
N TYR A 167 -2.11 -13.87 -2.05
CA TYR A 167 -3.12 -14.12 -3.07
C TYR A 167 -4.21 -13.05 -3.09
N ALA A 168 -4.62 -12.53 -1.93
CA ALA A 168 -5.58 -11.45 -1.83
C ALA A 168 -5.06 -10.19 -2.53
N LEU A 169 -3.82 -9.76 -2.23
CA LEU A 169 -3.20 -8.60 -2.87
C LEU A 169 -2.90 -8.83 -4.35
N LYS A 170 -2.46 -10.04 -4.72
CA LYS A 170 -2.24 -10.38 -6.13
C LYS A 170 -3.53 -10.25 -6.94
N LYS A 171 -4.65 -10.79 -6.41
CA LYS A 171 -5.95 -10.67 -7.06
C LYS A 171 -6.35 -9.19 -7.20
N LEU A 172 -6.27 -8.43 -6.11
CA LEU A 172 -6.62 -7.02 -6.09
C LEU A 172 -5.82 -6.22 -7.14
N ILE A 173 -4.48 -6.36 -7.14
CA ILE A 173 -3.59 -5.53 -7.98
C ILE A 173 -3.56 -6.01 -9.44
N LYS A 174 -3.65 -7.31 -9.71
CA LYS A 174 -3.47 -7.87 -11.06
C LYS A 174 -4.77 -8.19 -11.78
N GLU A 175 -5.89 -8.25 -11.06
CA GLU A 175 -7.19 -8.61 -11.62
C GLU A 175 -8.21 -7.50 -11.36
N ASP A 176 -8.53 -7.18 -10.09
CA ASP A 176 -9.62 -6.27 -9.75
C ASP A 176 -9.31 -4.82 -10.17
N TRP A 177 -8.05 -4.37 -10.06
CA TRP A 177 -7.59 -3.04 -10.51
C TRP A 177 -7.02 -3.03 -11.93
N SER A 178 -7.24 -4.10 -12.69
CA SER A 178 -6.80 -4.21 -14.08
C SER A 178 -7.98 -4.07 -15.02
N THR A 179 -7.96 -3.06 -15.87
CA THR A 179 -8.98 -2.89 -16.90
C THR A 179 -8.69 -3.80 -18.08
N LYS A 180 -9.63 -4.70 -18.38
CA LYS A 180 -9.63 -5.53 -19.58
C LYS A 180 -10.97 -5.40 -20.27
N THR A 181 -10.98 -5.00 -21.52
CA THR A 181 -12.21 -4.85 -22.29
C THR A 181 -12.01 -5.24 -23.74
N GLU A 182 -13.07 -5.75 -24.35
CA GLU A 182 -13.17 -6.00 -25.78
C GLU A 182 -14.36 -5.23 -26.33
N ILE A 183 -14.17 -4.49 -27.41
CA ILE A 183 -15.19 -3.65 -28.00
C ILE A 183 -15.29 -3.95 -29.50
N ILE A 184 -16.47 -4.37 -29.93
CA ILE A 184 -16.78 -4.58 -31.34
C ILE A 184 -17.56 -3.37 -31.85
N GLN A 185 -17.03 -2.68 -32.83
CA GLN A 185 -17.63 -1.48 -33.39
C GLN A 185 -17.90 -1.61 -34.88
N LYS A 186 -19.14 -1.32 -35.28
CA LYS A 186 -19.57 -1.40 -36.69
C LYS A 186 -19.62 -0.04 -37.40
N VAL A 187 -19.45 1.06 -36.66
CA VAL A 187 -19.56 2.43 -37.19
C VAL A 187 -18.36 3.27 -36.76
N LYS A 188 -17.94 4.19 -37.59
CA LYS A 188 -16.85 5.12 -37.30
C LYS A 188 -17.28 6.13 -36.24
N LYS A 189 -16.95 5.92 -34.95
CA LYS A 189 -17.13 6.87 -33.86
C LYS A 189 -16.10 6.61 -32.77
N PRO A 190 -15.83 7.56 -31.86
CA PRO A 190 -14.94 7.32 -30.74
C PRO A 190 -15.36 6.13 -29.91
N ILE A 191 -14.40 5.36 -29.43
CA ILE A 191 -14.59 4.30 -28.43
C ILE A 191 -14.55 4.96 -27.07
N VAL A 192 -15.50 4.62 -26.21
CA VAL A 192 -15.56 5.09 -24.82
C VAL A 192 -15.62 3.87 -23.91
N PHE A 193 -14.76 3.83 -22.92
CA PHE A 193 -14.79 2.84 -21.85
C PHE A 193 -14.33 3.46 -20.53
N ASN A 194 -14.69 2.83 -19.43
CA ASN A 194 -14.20 3.20 -18.09
C ASN A 194 -13.03 2.28 -17.72
N GLY A 195 -11.96 2.86 -17.20
CA GLY A 195 -10.79 2.12 -16.80
C GLY A 195 -9.99 2.81 -15.71
N PHE A 196 -9.15 2.06 -15.01
CA PHE A 196 -8.19 2.61 -14.06
C PHE A 196 -7.13 3.44 -14.78
N TYR A 197 -6.51 4.37 -14.08
CA TYR A 197 -5.35 5.09 -14.61
C TYR A 197 -4.17 4.14 -14.78
N GLY A 198 -3.39 4.35 -15.84
CA GLY A 198 -2.21 3.54 -16.13
C GLY A 198 -1.88 3.42 -17.61
N ASP A 199 -0.92 2.54 -17.90
CA ASP A 199 -0.52 2.24 -19.26
C ASP A 199 -1.38 1.12 -19.84
N TYR A 200 -1.87 1.35 -21.04
CA TYR A 200 -2.72 0.41 -21.78
C TYR A 200 -2.00 -0.13 -23.01
N LEU A 201 -2.12 -1.43 -23.18
CA LEU A 201 -1.76 -2.11 -24.42
C LEU A 201 -3.03 -2.63 -25.08
N GLY A 202 -3.17 -2.43 -26.37
CA GLY A 202 -4.33 -2.86 -27.12
C GLY A 202 -3.97 -3.45 -28.49
N GLU A 203 -4.91 -4.21 -28.99
CA GLU A 203 -4.91 -4.72 -30.36
C GLU A 203 -6.21 -4.27 -31.03
N VAL A 204 -6.15 -3.82 -32.26
CA VAL A 204 -7.33 -3.54 -33.08
C VAL A 204 -7.22 -4.31 -34.40
N THR A 205 -8.33 -4.93 -34.81
CA THR A 205 -8.43 -5.57 -36.12
C THR A 205 -9.28 -4.71 -37.05
N ILE A 206 -8.72 -4.26 -38.16
CA ILE A 206 -9.39 -3.50 -39.21
C ILE A 206 -9.25 -4.23 -40.52
N ASP A 207 -10.35 -4.57 -41.16
CA ASP A 207 -10.39 -5.32 -42.43
C ASP A 207 -9.56 -6.61 -42.43
N GLY A 208 -9.55 -7.30 -41.28
CA GLY A 208 -8.81 -8.53 -41.05
C GLY A 208 -7.33 -8.36 -40.68
N ILE A 209 -6.81 -7.14 -40.68
CA ILE A 209 -5.41 -6.86 -40.32
C ILE A 209 -5.35 -6.40 -38.84
N LYS A 210 -4.39 -6.98 -38.09
CA LYS A 210 -4.17 -6.68 -36.69
C LYS A 210 -3.10 -5.60 -36.50
N TYR A 211 -3.40 -4.64 -35.67
CA TYR A 211 -2.51 -3.54 -35.28
C TYR A 211 -2.42 -3.45 -33.76
N ASN A 212 -1.19 -3.35 -33.24
CA ASN A 212 -0.95 -3.12 -31.82
C ASN A 212 -0.83 -1.63 -31.54
N PHE A 213 -1.29 -1.20 -30.37
CA PHE A 213 -1.15 0.17 -29.93
C PHE A 213 -0.94 0.25 -28.44
N SER A 214 -0.46 1.40 -27.98
CA SER A 214 -0.37 1.69 -26.54
C SER A 214 -0.76 3.16 -26.26
N PHE A 215 -1.24 3.42 -25.06
CA PHE A 215 -1.50 4.76 -24.58
C PHE A 215 -1.42 4.81 -23.05
N ASN A 216 -1.23 6.01 -22.50
CA ASN A 216 -1.33 6.27 -21.07
C ASN A 216 -2.66 6.95 -20.77
N HIS A 217 -3.38 6.45 -19.76
CA HIS A 217 -4.56 7.07 -19.19
C HIS A 217 -4.20 7.63 -17.81
N SER A 218 -4.22 8.95 -17.66
CA SER A 218 -3.81 9.65 -16.44
C SER A 218 -4.90 10.56 -15.89
N ALA A 219 -4.84 10.83 -14.58
CA ALA A 219 -5.76 11.77 -13.94
C ALA A 219 -5.67 13.16 -14.56
N GLY A 220 -6.82 13.84 -14.67
CA GLY A 220 -6.92 15.19 -15.21
C GLY A 220 -6.88 15.30 -16.73
N ASN A 221 -6.64 14.21 -17.45
CA ASN A 221 -6.74 14.19 -18.90
C ASN A 221 -8.15 13.77 -19.33
N ASN A 222 -8.99 14.78 -19.62
CA ASN A 222 -10.36 14.60 -20.10
C ASN A 222 -10.46 14.63 -21.63
N GLU A 223 -9.35 14.72 -22.34
CA GLU A 223 -9.34 14.72 -23.80
C GLU A 223 -9.37 13.30 -24.37
N ALA A 224 -9.94 13.18 -25.57
CA ALA A 224 -9.91 11.91 -26.29
C ALA A 224 -8.47 11.54 -26.66
N ILE A 225 -8.03 10.36 -26.23
CA ILE A 225 -6.71 9.84 -26.60
C ILE A 225 -6.76 9.42 -28.06
N LYS A 226 -5.91 10.04 -28.89
CA LYS A 226 -5.80 9.74 -30.31
C LYS A 226 -4.70 8.72 -30.54
N VAL A 227 -5.09 7.51 -30.92
CA VAL A 227 -4.17 6.45 -31.29
C VAL A 227 -3.97 6.47 -32.81
N ILE A 228 -2.72 6.57 -33.24
CA ILE A 228 -2.36 6.49 -34.67
C ILE A 228 -1.80 5.09 -34.91
N ILE A 229 -2.47 4.35 -35.81
CA ILE A 229 -2.06 3.02 -36.21
C ILE A 229 -1.23 3.20 -37.50
N GLN A 230 -0.03 2.63 -37.49
CA GLN A 230 0.89 2.64 -38.63
C GLN A 230 0.95 1.25 -39.26
#